data_2e6c0c4489af608c15cd0463a0bf9fe9
#
_entry.id   2e6c0c4489af608c15cd0463a0bf9fe9
#
_cell.length_a   1.000
_cell.length_b   1.000
_cell.length_c   1.000
_cell.angle_alpha   90.00
_cell.angle_beta   90.00
_cell.angle_gamma   90.00
#
_symmetry.space_group_name_H-M   'P 1'
#
loop_
_entity.id
_entity.type
_entity.pdbx_description
1 polymer ?
#
loop_
_entity_poly.entity_id
_entity_poly.type
_entity_poly.pdbx_seq_one_letter_code
_entity_poly.pdbx_strand_id
1 'polypeptide(L)'
;MSTPLELPARFNGHFGLVIYHQSHGQLLLRSHDRDDGGPRRIDILFKGVVWMSLPAWFDDFTLEHCLIDEVIDRIPASLRGKVESRKVYRLDLEARPHYVVAGSVFAAADEGSYFDPSPLMAEVEVNLRYED
;
A
#
# COMPACT_ATOMS: atom_id res chain seq x y z
N MET A 1 3.17 -3.11 -17.80
CA MET A 1 2.24 -2.34 -16.97
C MET A 1 1.56 -3.26 -15.97
N SER A 2 1.53 -2.87 -14.71
CA SER A 2 0.93 -3.71 -13.67
C SER A 2 -0.59 -3.59 -13.70
N THR A 3 -1.27 -4.70 -13.42
CA THR A 3 -2.71 -4.74 -13.29
C THR A 3 -3.07 -4.44 -11.83
N PRO A 4 -4.09 -3.63 -11.56
CA PRO A 4 -4.54 -3.41 -10.18
C PRO A 4 -4.89 -4.72 -9.50
N LEU A 5 -4.60 -4.78 -8.21
CA LEU A 5 -4.86 -5.96 -7.39
C LEU A 5 -6.37 -6.21 -7.26
N GLU A 6 -6.77 -7.46 -7.43
CA GLU A 6 -8.17 -7.86 -7.19
C GLU A 6 -8.41 -8.02 -5.69
N LEU A 7 -9.53 -7.47 -5.21
CA LEU A 7 -9.90 -7.49 -3.80
C LEU A 7 -11.19 -8.27 -3.59
N PRO A 8 -11.36 -8.92 -2.43
CA PRO A 8 -10.44 -8.95 -1.29
C PRO A 8 -9.22 -9.81 -1.56
N ALA A 9 -8.11 -9.46 -0.91
CA ALA A 9 -6.85 -10.21 -1.02
C ALA A 9 -6.27 -10.46 0.38
N ARG A 10 -5.82 -11.69 0.61
CA ARG A 10 -5.21 -12.07 1.88
C ARG A 10 -3.70 -12.09 1.75
N PHE A 11 -3.03 -11.43 2.69
CA PHE A 11 -1.58 -11.41 2.77
C PHE A 11 -1.14 -11.97 4.12
N ASN A 12 -0.23 -12.94 4.08
CA ASN A 12 0.32 -13.55 5.28
C ASN A 12 1.79 -13.16 5.39
N GLY A 13 2.25 -12.93 6.63
CA GLY A 13 3.63 -12.58 6.92
C GLY A 13 3.73 -11.24 7.59
N HIS A 14 4.98 -10.79 7.77
CA HIS A 14 5.29 -9.54 8.43
C HIS A 14 5.53 -8.46 7.38
N PHE A 15 4.77 -7.38 7.44
CA PHE A 15 4.86 -6.27 6.49
C PHE A 15 5.31 -5.00 7.19
N GLY A 16 6.12 -4.22 6.50
CA GLY A 16 6.56 -2.92 6.96
C GLY A 16 6.32 -1.84 5.91
N LEU A 17 6.21 -0.60 6.38
CA LEU A 17 6.15 0.57 5.51
C LEU A 17 7.58 0.88 5.09
N VAL A 18 7.85 0.81 3.79
CA VAL A 18 9.20 0.98 3.26
C VAL A 18 9.42 2.40 2.77
N ILE A 19 8.49 2.91 1.98
CA ILE A 19 8.61 4.21 1.34
C ILE A 19 7.24 4.88 1.33
N TYR A 20 7.23 6.18 1.58
CA TYR A 20 6.11 7.04 1.26
C TYR A 20 6.63 8.28 0.53
N HIS A 21 6.23 8.46 -0.73
CA HIS A 21 6.57 9.64 -1.53
C HIS A 21 5.37 10.57 -1.56
N GLN A 22 5.44 11.64 -0.79
CA GLN A 22 4.34 12.59 -0.68
C GLN A 22 4.00 13.24 -2.02
N SER A 23 5.01 13.65 -2.79
CA SER A 23 4.79 14.33 -4.07
C SER A 23 4.08 13.48 -5.10
N HIS A 24 4.22 12.17 -5.03
CA HIS A 24 3.58 11.22 -5.96
C HIS A 24 2.44 10.44 -5.32
N GLY A 25 2.19 10.66 -4.03
CA GLY A 25 1.16 9.93 -3.30
C GLY A 25 1.36 8.43 -3.32
N GLN A 26 2.61 7.96 -3.21
CA GLN A 26 2.91 6.53 -3.31
C GLN A 26 3.35 5.97 -1.97
N LEU A 27 2.71 4.87 -1.59
CA LEU A 27 2.99 4.14 -0.36
C LEU A 27 3.35 2.71 -0.71
N LEU A 28 4.56 2.28 -0.33
CA LEU A 28 5.03 0.92 -0.55
C LEU A 28 5.12 0.17 0.76
N LEU A 29 4.40 -0.94 0.84
CA LEU A 29 4.49 -1.91 1.92
C LEU A 29 5.27 -3.13 1.41
N ARG A 30 6.10 -3.72 2.26
CA ARG A 30 6.95 -4.85 1.86
C ARG A 30 7.04 -5.90 2.95
N SER A 31 6.95 -7.16 2.54
CA SER A 31 7.35 -8.31 3.32
C SER A 31 8.54 -8.96 2.62
N HIS A 32 9.64 -9.18 3.34
CA HIS A 32 10.88 -9.70 2.76
C HIS A 32 11.45 -10.83 3.59
N ASP A 33 12.46 -11.51 3.02
CA ASP A 33 13.16 -12.64 3.66
C ASP A 33 12.18 -13.70 4.15
N ARG A 34 11.16 -13.95 3.34
CA ARG A 34 10.10 -14.92 3.64
C ARG A 34 10.63 -16.33 3.42
N ASP A 35 10.27 -17.23 4.31
CA ASP A 35 10.70 -18.63 4.26
C ASP A 35 9.54 -19.61 4.35
N ASP A 36 8.36 -19.17 3.92
CA ASP A 36 7.11 -19.96 4.00
C ASP A 36 6.89 -20.86 2.79
N GLY A 37 7.90 -21.04 1.94
CA GLY A 37 7.77 -21.84 0.72
C GLY A 37 7.24 -21.08 -0.47
N GLY A 38 6.83 -19.83 -0.28
CA GLY A 38 6.38 -18.92 -1.34
C GLY A 38 7.48 -17.98 -1.79
N PRO A 39 7.11 -16.89 -2.47
CA PRO A 39 8.07 -15.89 -2.91
C PRO A 39 8.77 -15.25 -1.72
N ARG A 40 10.04 -14.90 -1.91
CA ARG A 40 10.88 -14.33 -0.86
C ARG A 40 10.42 -12.94 -0.46
N ARG A 41 9.85 -12.18 -1.39
CA ARG A 41 9.43 -10.80 -1.16
C ARG A 41 8.05 -10.55 -1.77
N ILE A 42 7.22 -9.81 -1.04
CA ILE A 42 5.93 -9.31 -1.54
C ILE A 42 5.91 -7.81 -1.36
N ASP A 43 5.62 -7.07 -2.43
CA ASP A 43 5.43 -5.63 -2.41
C ASP A 43 3.98 -5.29 -2.68
N ILE A 44 3.45 -4.30 -1.95
CA ILE A 44 2.12 -3.75 -2.16
C ILE A 44 2.28 -2.24 -2.32
N LEU A 45 1.84 -1.71 -3.45
CA LEU A 45 1.98 -0.29 -3.77
C LEU A 45 0.62 0.36 -3.93
N PHE A 46 0.36 1.37 -3.11
CA PHE A 46 -0.80 2.25 -3.25
C PHE A 46 -0.37 3.52 -3.99
N LYS A 47 -1.16 3.92 -5.00
CA LYS A 47 -0.93 5.15 -5.77
C LYS A 47 -2.06 6.13 -5.53
N GLY A 48 -1.73 7.42 -5.53
CA GLY A 48 -2.71 8.46 -5.30
C GLY A 48 -3.23 8.49 -3.87
N VAL A 49 -2.35 8.23 -2.90
CA VAL A 49 -2.69 8.23 -1.48
C VAL A 49 -2.98 9.65 -1.02
N VAL A 50 -4.14 9.86 -0.40
CA VAL A 50 -4.50 11.16 0.17
C VAL A 50 -4.60 11.12 1.69
N TRP A 51 -4.79 9.93 2.27
CA TRP A 51 -4.84 9.77 3.73
C TRP A 51 -4.59 8.31 4.07
N MET A 52 -3.93 8.08 5.20
CA MET A 52 -3.70 6.72 5.68
C MET A 52 -3.61 6.70 7.20
N SER A 53 -3.94 5.55 7.78
CA SER A 53 -3.82 5.28 9.20
C SER A 53 -3.27 3.87 9.34
N LEU A 54 -1.95 3.75 9.43
CA LEU A 54 -1.25 2.47 9.47
C LEU A 54 -0.15 2.49 10.53
N PRO A 55 0.08 1.36 11.23
CA PRO A 55 1.31 1.21 12.01
C PRO A 55 2.50 1.05 11.06
N ALA A 56 3.71 1.23 11.57
CA ALA A 56 4.93 1.11 10.79
C ALA A 56 5.17 -0.32 10.28
N TRP A 57 4.70 -1.30 11.03
CA TRP A 57 4.72 -2.72 10.63
C TRP A 57 3.55 -3.46 11.26
N PHE A 58 3.17 -4.56 10.62
CA PHE A 58 2.02 -5.37 11.03
C PHE A 58 2.11 -6.76 10.39
N ASP A 59 1.39 -7.70 10.97
CA ASP A 59 1.35 -9.07 10.48
C ASP A 59 0.08 -9.31 9.68
N ASP A 60 -0.14 -10.54 9.26
CA ASP A 60 -1.23 -11.03 8.42
C ASP A 60 -2.46 -10.13 8.36
N PHE A 61 -2.94 -9.86 7.16
CA PHE A 61 -4.13 -9.03 6.99
C PHE A 61 -4.88 -9.38 5.72
N THR A 62 -6.16 -9.00 5.71
CA THR A 62 -6.98 -9.02 4.50
C THR A 62 -7.14 -7.58 4.02
N LEU A 63 -6.86 -7.36 2.74
CA LEU A 63 -7.04 -6.05 2.10
C LEU A 63 -8.35 -6.08 1.32
N GLU A 64 -9.22 -5.11 1.59
CA GLU A 64 -10.53 -5.05 0.93
C GLU A 64 -11.01 -3.61 0.79
N HIS A 65 -11.99 -3.40 -0.08
CA HIS A 65 -12.67 -2.11 -0.16
C HIS A 65 -13.62 -1.95 1.01
N CYS A 66 -13.81 -0.70 1.43
CA CYS A 66 -14.86 -0.38 2.39
C CYS A 66 -15.52 0.94 2.02
N LEU A 67 -16.63 1.25 2.68
CA LEU A 67 -17.33 2.49 2.46
C LEU A 67 -16.61 3.63 3.18
N ILE A 68 -16.62 4.81 2.57
CA ILE A 68 -16.01 6.00 3.16
C ILE A 68 -16.60 6.31 4.54
N ASP A 69 -17.85 5.95 4.78
CA ASP A 69 -18.53 6.21 6.05
C ASP A 69 -17.80 5.61 7.25
N GLU A 70 -17.03 4.53 7.05
CA GLU A 70 -16.25 3.93 8.14
C GLU A 70 -15.16 4.85 8.68
N VAL A 71 -14.64 5.76 7.87
CA VAL A 71 -13.47 6.56 8.22
C VAL A 71 -13.65 8.06 8.05
N ILE A 72 -14.78 8.51 7.50
CA ILE A 72 -14.97 9.92 7.13
C ILE A 72 -14.73 10.87 8.30
N ASP A 73 -15.14 10.49 9.50
CA ASP A 73 -14.96 11.33 10.69
C ASP A 73 -13.51 11.43 11.14
N ARG A 74 -12.65 10.52 10.70
CA ARG A 74 -11.24 10.49 11.03
C ARG A 74 -10.40 11.29 10.02
N ILE A 75 -10.96 11.56 8.83
CA ILE A 75 -10.25 12.25 7.77
C ILE A 75 -10.42 13.76 7.97
N PRO A 76 -9.31 14.53 7.98
CA PRO A 76 -9.39 15.98 8.10
C PRO A 76 -10.29 16.60 7.05
N ALA A 77 -11.10 17.58 7.46
CA ALA A 77 -12.05 18.23 6.55
C ALA A 77 -11.39 18.77 5.29
N SER A 78 -10.15 19.24 5.39
CA SER A 78 -9.39 19.78 4.25
C SER A 78 -9.09 18.73 3.17
N LEU A 79 -9.16 17.44 3.50
CA LEU A 79 -8.88 16.34 2.56
C LEU A 79 -10.14 15.69 2.02
N ARG A 80 -11.32 15.99 2.58
CA ARG A 80 -12.55 15.29 2.21
C ARG A 80 -12.93 15.45 0.74
N GLY A 81 -12.65 16.61 0.16
CA GLY A 81 -12.90 16.84 -1.27
C GLY A 81 -12.06 15.94 -2.17
N LYS A 82 -10.86 15.57 -1.74
CA LYS A 82 -9.99 14.69 -2.52
C LYS A 82 -10.40 13.23 -2.42
N VAL A 83 -11.08 12.86 -1.34
CA VAL A 83 -11.48 11.47 -1.10
C VAL A 83 -12.55 11.00 -2.08
N GLU A 84 -13.39 11.88 -2.58
CA GLU A 84 -14.49 11.53 -3.50
C GLU A 84 -14.01 10.84 -4.77
N SER A 85 -12.79 11.16 -5.26
CA SER A 85 -12.20 10.55 -6.44
C SER A 85 -11.30 9.37 -6.11
N ARG A 86 -11.31 8.91 -4.88
CA ARG A 86 -10.45 7.84 -4.39
C ARG A 86 -11.28 6.67 -3.87
N LYS A 87 -10.58 5.57 -3.60
CA LYS A 87 -11.15 4.38 -2.98
C LYS A 87 -10.66 4.27 -1.55
N VAL A 88 -11.47 3.67 -0.70
CA VAL A 88 -11.07 3.40 0.68
C VAL A 88 -10.71 1.93 0.79
N TYR A 89 -9.47 1.68 1.19
CA TYR A 89 -8.93 0.34 1.39
C TYR A 89 -8.82 0.08 2.89
N ARG A 90 -9.36 -1.05 3.32
CA ARG A 90 -9.25 -1.48 4.70
C ARG A 90 -8.26 -2.63 4.79
N LEU A 91 -7.28 -2.49 5.68
CA LEU A 91 -6.37 -3.57 6.05
C LEU A 91 -6.91 -4.16 7.34
N ASP A 92 -7.54 -5.33 7.23
CA ASP A 92 -8.24 -5.93 8.35
C ASP A 92 -7.27 -6.78 9.16
N LEU A 93 -6.71 -6.16 10.18
CA LEU A 93 -5.79 -6.80 11.10
C LEU A 93 -6.56 -7.43 12.24
N GLU A 94 -5.95 -8.41 12.90
CA GLU A 94 -6.59 -9.17 13.96
C GLU A 94 -7.17 -8.29 15.08
N ALA A 95 -6.41 -7.26 15.50
CA ALA A 95 -6.81 -6.43 16.64
C ALA A 95 -7.77 -5.31 16.25
N ARG A 96 -7.57 -4.70 15.08
CA ARG A 96 -8.39 -3.59 14.59
C ARG A 96 -8.07 -3.31 13.13
N PRO A 97 -9.02 -2.71 12.40
CA PRO A 97 -8.77 -2.33 11.02
C PRO A 97 -7.91 -1.08 10.91
N HIS A 98 -7.12 -1.01 9.84
CA HIS A 98 -6.38 0.16 9.43
C HIS A 98 -6.76 0.52 8.01
N TYR A 99 -6.45 1.73 7.55
CA TYR A 99 -7.03 2.25 6.32
C TYR A 99 -6.03 3.01 5.47
N VAL A 100 -6.23 2.93 4.14
CA VAL A 100 -5.54 3.76 3.17
C VAL A 100 -6.59 4.28 2.20
N VAL A 101 -6.64 5.59 1.99
CA VAL A 101 -7.47 6.20 0.97
C VAL A 101 -6.57 6.55 -0.21
N ALA A 102 -6.80 5.90 -1.34
CA ALA A 102 -5.91 5.99 -2.49
C ALA A 102 -6.66 5.76 -3.80
N GLY A 103 -6.00 6.05 -4.92
CA GLY A 103 -6.59 5.85 -6.24
C GLY A 103 -6.55 4.40 -6.69
N SER A 104 -5.47 3.68 -6.37
CA SER A 104 -5.29 2.31 -6.82
C SER A 104 -4.29 1.57 -5.95
N VAL A 105 -4.30 0.24 -6.06
CA VAL A 105 -3.36 -0.63 -5.34
C VAL A 105 -2.87 -1.74 -6.27
N PHE A 106 -1.58 -2.05 -6.17
CA PHE A 106 -0.91 -3.07 -6.95
C PHE A 106 -0.10 -3.97 -6.03
N ALA A 107 0.12 -5.22 -6.43
CA ALA A 107 0.98 -6.13 -5.69
C ALA A 107 1.90 -6.86 -6.65
N ALA A 108 3.09 -7.19 -6.17
CA ALA A 108 4.07 -8.00 -6.90
C ALA A 108 4.82 -8.89 -5.93
N ALA A 109 5.18 -10.06 -6.41
CA ALA A 109 5.96 -11.03 -5.64
C ALA A 109 7.21 -11.39 -6.44
N ASP A 110 8.37 -11.45 -5.80
CA ASP A 110 9.62 -11.80 -6.45
C ASP A 110 10.62 -12.38 -5.44
N GLU A 111 11.85 -12.60 -5.89
CA GLU A 111 12.92 -13.16 -5.05
C GLU A 111 13.93 -12.10 -4.62
N GLY A 112 13.57 -10.81 -4.73
CA GLY A 112 14.44 -9.72 -4.33
C GLY A 112 14.64 -9.62 -2.83
N SER A 113 15.61 -8.82 -2.44
CA SER A 113 15.89 -8.52 -1.04
C SER A 113 15.22 -7.21 -0.62
N TYR A 114 15.34 -6.90 0.68
CA TYR A 114 14.80 -5.64 1.20
C TYR A 114 15.35 -4.41 0.45
N PHE A 115 16.63 -4.46 0.07
CA PHE A 115 17.32 -3.33 -0.54
C PHE A 115 17.12 -3.21 -2.04
N ASP A 116 16.54 -4.22 -2.69
CA ASP A 116 16.32 -4.17 -4.13
C ASP A 116 15.16 -3.25 -4.48
N PRO A 117 15.25 -2.52 -5.61
CA PRO A 117 14.12 -1.70 -6.07
C PRO A 117 12.88 -2.55 -6.29
N SER A 118 11.70 -1.96 -6.05
CA SER A 118 10.44 -2.63 -6.33
C SER A 118 10.15 -2.60 -7.83
N PRO A 119 9.70 -3.73 -8.42
CA PRO A 119 9.27 -3.72 -9.81
C PRO A 119 8.07 -2.80 -10.05
N LEU A 120 7.30 -2.51 -9.00
CA LEU A 120 6.13 -1.64 -9.09
C LEU A 120 6.50 -0.16 -9.14
N MET A 121 7.71 0.21 -8.71
CA MET A 121 8.17 1.59 -8.61
C MET A 121 9.25 1.96 -9.62
N ALA A 122 9.52 1.13 -10.61
CA ALA A 122 10.58 1.38 -11.57
C ALA A 122 10.43 2.72 -12.30
N GLU A 123 9.22 3.08 -12.70
CA GLU A 123 8.96 4.36 -13.37
C GLU A 123 9.20 5.55 -12.46
N VAL A 124 8.84 5.42 -11.19
CA VAL A 124 9.05 6.48 -10.20
C VAL A 124 10.54 6.71 -9.98
N GLU A 125 11.33 5.66 -9.89
CA GLU A 125 12.76 5.76 -9.70
C GLU A 125 13.45 6.48 -10.86
N VAL A 126 13.02 6.18 -12.09
CA VAL A 126 13.52 6.87 -13.28
C VAL A 126 13.19 8.35 -13.23
N ASN A 127 11.96 8.70 -12.86
CA ASN A 127 11.54 10.10 -12.76
C ASN A 127 12.35 10.85 -11.70
N LEU A 128 12.61 10.25 -10.57
CA LEU A 128 13.41 10.86 -9.52
C LEU A 128 14.83 11.18 -9.98
N ARG A 129 15.42 10.33 -10.82
CA ARG A 129 16.75 10.57 -11.39
C ARG A 129 16.79 11.81 -12.27
N TYR A 130 15.70 12.11 -12.98
CA TYR A 130 15.64 13.28 -13.85
C TYR A 130 15.42 14.57 -13.08
N GLU A 131 14.83 14.49 -11.92
CA GLU A 131 14.57 15.66 -11.08
C GLU A 131 15.80 16.11 -10.33
N ASP A 132 16.76 15.24 -10.17
CA ASP A 132 18.03 15.55 -9.52
C ASP A 132 18.99 16.28 -10.47
#